data_136d529b4d7390daca2f59d16209ed2c
#
_entry.id   136d529b4d7390daca2f59d16209ed2c
#
_cell.length_a   1.000
_cell.length_b   1.000
_cell.length_c   1.000
_cell.angle_alpha   90.00
_cell.angle_beta   90.00
_cell.angle_gamma   90.00
#
_symmetry.space_group_name_H-M   'P 1'
#
loop_
_entity.id
_entity.type
_entity.pdbx_description
1 polymer ?
#
loop_
_entity_poly.entity_id
_entity_poly.type
_entity_poly.pdbx_seq_one_letter_code
_entity_poly.pdbx_strand_id
1 'polypeptide(L)'
;MKLRLSFFLALCALLLAQSNLVVAQSELANKLQDGTHVLLMRHADAPGYGDPKNYQISQCSTQRNLGDLGRKQAKAIGDWLSKQGIQQAKVYSSPWCRCVDTATLLNKGAVKKELALGSFFDDMSQAKKQTEELTKFIAVERKQSPNMPIIMVTHHVNIQSYVGEVVNSGDMVLVKVDSAGKPLSF
;
A
#
# COMPACT_ATOMS: atom_id res chain seq x y z
N MET A 1 -10.30 53.91 -32.18
CA MET A 1 -9.35 53.60 -31.07
C MET A 1 -9.98 52.88 -29.87
N LYS A 2 -11.32 52.80 -29.75
CA LYS A 2 -12.01 52.11 -28.63
C LYS A 2 -12.14 50.59 -28.78
N LEU A 3 -12.03 50.03 -29.99
CA LEU A 3 -12.24 48.58 -30.24
C LEU A 3 -11.02 47.68 -29.86
N ARG A 4 -9.80 48.23 -29.86
CA ARG A 4 -8.59 47.49 -29.51
C ARG A 4 -8.39 47.30 -28.01
N LEU A 5 -8.91 48.19 -27.18
CA LEU A 5 -8.80 48.12 -25.72
C LEU A 5 -9.68 47.02 -25.12
N SER A 6 -10.90 46.82 -25.72
CA SER A 6 -11.82 45.75 -25.25
C SER A 6 -11.29 44.32 -25.52
N PHE A 7 -10.52 44.13 -26.59
CA PHE A 7 -9.94 42.82 -26.90
C PHE A 7 -8.80 42.45 -25.95
N PHE A 8 -8.02 43.42 -25.48
CA PHE A 8 -6.95 43.18 -24.52
C PHE A 8 -7.46 42.84 -23.12
N LEU A 9 -8.55 43.48 -22.69
CA LEU A 9 -9.18 43.17 -21.38
C LEU A 9 -9.85 41.78 -21.36
N ALA A 10 -10.44 41.34 -22.49
CA ALA A 10 -11.02 40.01 -22.61
C ALA A 10 -9.96 38.91 -22.60
N LEU A 11 -8.80 39.15 -23.22
CA LEU A 11 -7.69 38.17 -23.24
C LEU A 11 -6.99 38.02 -21.88
N CYS A 12 -6.86 39.12 -21.12
CA CYS A 12 -6.33 39.06 -19.74
C CYS A 12 -7.28 38.36 -18.78
N ALA A 13 -8.60 38.48 -18.94
CA ALA A 13 -9.58 37.79 -18.13
C ALA A 13 -9.57 36.26 -18.37
N LEU A 14 -9.29 35.81 -19.60
CA LEU A 14 -9.19 34.37 -19.91
C LEU A 14 -7.89 33.71 -19.33
N LEU A 15 -6.82 34.49 -19.16
CA LEU A 15 -5.56 34.00 -18.59
C LEU A 15 -5.60 33.88 -17.06
N LEU A 16 -6.52 34.55 -16.37
CA LEU A 16 -6.70 34.46 -14.92
C LEU A 16 -7.61 33.29 -14.50
N ALA A 17 -8.29 32.63 -15.44
CA ALA A 17 -9.20 31.51 -15.17
C ALA A 17 -8.51 30.13 -15.15
N GLN A 18 -7.20 30.06 -15.28
CA GLN A 18 -6.42 28.85 -14.97
C GLN A 18 -6.19 28.79 -13.45
N SER A 19 -7.27 28.74 -12.69
CA SER A 19 -7.24 28.34 -11.30
C SER A 19 -6.66 26.93 -11.28
N ASN A 20 -5.40 26.79 -10.90
CA ASN A 20 -4.84 25.52 -10.53
C ASN A 20 -5.77 24.92 -9.47
N LEU A 21 -6.57 23.93 -9.84
CA LEU A 21 -7.25 23.06 -8.89
C LEU A 21 -6.13 22.33 -8.12
N VAL A 22 -5.61 22.99 -7.10
CA VAL A 22 -4.80 22.33 -6.08
C VAL A 22 -5.77 21.37 -5.41
N VAL A 23 -5.81 20.14 -5.90
CA VAL A 23 -6.50 19.07 -5.20
C VAL A 23 -5.80 18.97 -3.83
N ALA A 24 -6.51 19.36 -2.79
CA ALA A 24 -6.01 19.24 -1.44
C ALA A 24 -5.60 17.77 -1.22
N GLN A 25 -4.32 17.56 -0.98
CA GLN A 25 -3.80 16.22 -0.72
C GLN A 25 -4.47 15.69 0.55
N SER A 26 -4.93 14.45 0.53
CA SER A 26 -5.60 13.85 1.70
C SER A 26 -4.62 13.69 2.87
N GLU A 27 -5.16 13.61 4.09
CA GLU A 27 -4.37 13.35 5.30
C GLU A 27 -3.55 12.06 5.15
N LEU A 28 -4.12 11.02 4.54
CA LEU A 28 -3.42 9.76 4.27
C LEU A 28 -2.20 9.97 3.37
N ALA A 29 -2.35 10.72 2.28
CA ALA A 29 -1.24 10.98 1.37
C ALA A 29 -0.15 11.80 2.05
N ASN A 30 -0.52 12.82 2.84
CA ASN A 30 0.43 13.63 3.61
C ASN A 30 1.24 12.76 4.59
N LYS A 31 0.56 11.90 5.37
CA LYS A 31 1.22 10.98 6.31
C LYS A 31 2.14 9.99 5.60
N LEU A 32 1.74 9.42 4.48
CA LEU A 32 2.59 8.49 3.74
C LEU A 32 3.82 9.14 3.09
N GLN A 33 3.82 10.47 2.95
CA GLN A 33 4.95 11.25 2.42
C GLN A 33 5.80 11.95 3.49
N ASP A 34 5.44 11.84 4.77
CA ASP A 34 6.15 12.51 5.86
C ASP A 34 7.43 11.79 6.33
N GLY A 35 7.74 10.66 5.71
CA GLY A 35 8.93 9.86 6.03
C GLY A 35 8.81 8.97 7.27
N THR A 36 7.69 9.03 7.99
CA THR A 36 7.49 8.30 9.26
C THR A 36 6.40 7.24 9.22
N HIS A 37 5.58 7.19 8.13
CA HIS A 37 4.48 6.25 8.03
C HIS A 37 4.68 5.22 6.90
N VAL A 38 4.14 4.02 7.11
CA VAL A 38 3.98 2.97 6.11
C VAL A 38 2.53 2.48 6.11
N LEU A 39 2.06 1.99 4.97
CA LEU A 39 0.75 1.37 4.85
C LEU A 39 0.91 -0.15 4.77
N LEU A 40 0.51 -0.86 5.82
CA LEU A 40 0.38 -2.30 5.81
C LEU A 40 -1.00 -2.68 5.32
N MET A 41 -1.10 -3.70 4.49
CA MET A 41 -2.36 -4.19 3.94
C MET A 41 -2.40 -5.71 3.99
N ARG A 42 -3.48 -6.28 4.53
CA ARG A 42 -3.76 -7.70 4.32
C ARG A 42 -4.18 -7.91 2.85
N HIS A 43 -3.69 -8.99 2.24
CA HIS A 43 -4.13 -9.38 0.90
C HIS A 43 -5.67 -9.36 0.78
N ALA A 44 -6.18 -9.06 -0.41
CA ALA A 44 -7.60 -9.07 -0.73
C ALA A 44 -8.23 -10.46 -0.55
N ASP A 45 -9.53 -10.56 -0.69
CA ASP A 45 -10.28 -11.79 -0.45
C ASP A 45 -9.73 -12.98 -1.25
N ALA A 46 -9.42 -14.03 -0.52
CA ALA A 46 -8.97 -15.33 -1.05
C ALA A 46 -9.81 -16.41 -0.38
N PRO A 47 -10.77 -17.01 -1.08
CA PRO A 47 -11.69 -17.99 -0.51
C PRO A 47 -10.98 -19.18 0.14
N GLY A 48 -11.54 -19.69 1.25
CA GLY A 48 -11.00 -20.82 2.00
C GLY A 48 -10.10 -20.41 3.15
N TYR A 49 -9.46 -21.41 3.78
CA TYR A 49 -8.66 -21.27 4.99
C TYR A 49 -7.31 -21.99 4.82
N GLY A 50 -6.21 -21.31 5.14
CA GLY A 50 -4.85 -21.85 4.95
C GLY A 50 -4.49 -22.04 3.47
N ASP A 51 -3.32 -22.59 3.21
CA ASP A 51 -2.90 -23.08 1.92
C ASP A 51 -3.07 -24.62 1.84
N PRO A 52 -3.22 -25.23 0.66
CA PRO A 52 -3.24 -26.68 0.52
C PRO A 52 -1.97 -27.31 1.10
N LYS A 53 -2.04 -28.54 1.61
CA LYS A 53 -0.85 -29.27 2.04
C LYS A 53 0.16 -29.36 0.87
N ASN A 54 1.44 -29.17 1.19
CA ASN A 54 2.53 -29.24 0.20
C ASN A 54 2.51 -28.14 -0.88
N TYR A 55 1.83 -27.02 -0.64
CA TYR A 55 1.91 -25.87 -1.54
C TYR A 55 3.37 -25.41 -1.70
N GLN A 56 3.66 -24.81 -2.84
CA GLN A 56 4.97 -24.26 -3.17
C GLN A 56 4.85 -22.77 -3.47
N ILE A 57 5.68 -21.95 -2.82
CA ILE A 57 5.69 -20.48 -2.99
C ILE A 57 5.96 -20.09 -4.45
N SER A 58 6.76 -20.86 -5.18
CA SER A 58 7.06 -20.61 -6.59
C SER A 58 5.94 -21.00 -7.56
N GLN A 59 4.91 -21.71 -7.09
CA GLN A 59 3.83 -22.26 -7.94
C GLN A 59 2.46 -21.83 -7.45
N CYS A 60 1.92 -20.77 -8.08
CA CYS A 60 0.62 -20.22 -7.71
C CYS A 60 -0.54 -21.23 -7.77
N SER A 61 -0.48 -22.18 -8.71
CA SER A 61 -1.52 -23.21 -8.84
C SER A 61 -1.64 -24.16 -7.64
N THR A 62 -0.63 -24.18 -6.77
CA THR A 62 -0.63 -24.99 -5.54
C THR A 62 -1.08 -24.23 -4.31
N GLN A 63 -1.30 -22.92 -4.44
CA GLN A 63 -1.65 -22.02 -3.34
C GLN A 63 -3.13 -21.68 -3.30
N ARG A 64 -3.61 -21.19 -2.16
CA ARG A 64 -4.86 -20.49 -2.05
C ARG A 64 -4.71 -19.08 -2.65
N ASN A 65 -5.47 -18.80 -3.70
CA ASN A 65 -5.35 -17.57 -4.48
C ASN A 65 -6.57 -16.66 -4.32
N LEU A 66 -6.50 -15.43 -4.86
CA LEU A 66 -7.62 -14.51 -4.89
C LEU A 66 -8.79 -15.11 -5.69
N GLY A 67 -10.00 -14.98 -5.15
CA GLY A 67 -11.23 -15.13 -5.92
C GLY A 67 -11.55 -13.89 -6.74
N ASP A 68 -12.63 -13.96 -7.53
CA ASP A 68 -13.10 -12.82 -8.33
C ASP A 68 -13.46 -11.60 -7.47
N LEU A 69 -14.04 -11.85 -6.29
CA LEU A 69 -14.34 -10.80 -5.32
C LEU A 69 -13.06 -10.10 -4.87
N GLY A 70 -12.03 -10.87 -4.51
CA GLY A 70 -10.74 -10.31 -4.08
C GLY A 70 -10.05 -9.52 -5.18
N ARG A 71 -10.11 -9.96 -6.43
CA ARG A 71 -9.57 -9.20 -7.57
C ARG A 71 -10.29 -7.86 -7.75
N LYS A 72 -11.61 -7.85 -7.63
CA LYS A 72 -12.41 -6.61 -7.68
C LYS A 72 -12.10 -5.70 -6.49
N GLN A 73 -11.99 -6.28 -5.29
CA GLN A 73 -11.64 -5.55 -4.07
C GLN A 73 -10.27 -4.86 -4.20
N ALA A 74 -9.23 -5.57 -4.65
CA ALA A 74 -7.90 -5.01 -4.81
C ALA A 74 -7.87 -3.84 -5.80
N LYS A 75 -8.57 -3.95 -6.94
CA LYS A 75 -8.73 -2.84 -7.90
C LYS A 75 -9.44 -1.64 -7.28
N ALA A 76 -10.56 -1.87 -6.58
CA ALA A 76 -11.32 -0.80 -5.93
C ALA A 76 -10.49 -0.07 -4.86
N ILE A 77 -9.66 -0.79 -4.11
CA ILE A 77 -8.73 -0.20 -3.14
C ILE A 77 -7.67 0.65 -3.87
N GLY A 78 -7.12 0.16 -4.98
CA GLY A 78 -6.19 0.93 -5.80
C GLY A 78 -6.80 2.25 -6.33
N ASP A 79 -8.05 2.20 -6.79
CA ASP A 79 -8.79 3.39 -7.24
C ASP A 79 -9.06 4.36 -6.07
N TRP A 80 -9.42 3.81 -4.90
CA TRP A 80 -9.61 4.62 -3.68
C TRP A 80 -8.29 5.30 -3.27
N LEU A 81 -7.15 4.60 -3.27
CA LEU A 81 -5.84 5.18 -2.99
C LEU A 81 -5.51 6.32 -3.97
N SER A 82 -5.87 6.19 -5.26
CA SER A 82 -5.72 7.27 -6.24
C SER A 82 -6.54 8.51 -5.86
N LYS A 83 -7.78 8.32 -5.42
CA LYS A 83 -8.66 9.41 -4.96
C LYS A 83 -8.13 10.07 -3.68
N GLN A 84 -7.36 9.33 -2.86
CA GLN A 84 -6.65 9.88 -1.72
C GLN A 84 -5.35 10.63 -2.10
N GLY A 85 -5.02 10.77 -3.39
CA GLY A 85 -3.82 11.44 -3.86
C GLY A 85 -2.58 10.55 -3.96
N ILE A 86 -2.72 9.23 -3.70
CA ILE A 86 -1.62 8.26 -3.81
C ILE A 86 -1.64 7.68 -5.22
N GLN A 87 -0.94 8.34 -6.15
CA GLN A 87 -0.84 7.90 -7.55
C GLN A 87 0.27 6.86 -7.72
N GLN A 88 1.36 7.01 -6.99
CA GLN A 88 2.51 6.12 -7.01
C GLN A 88 3.02 5.84 -5.61
N ALA A 89 3.57 4.64 -5.42
CA ALA A 89 4.17 4.18 -4.19
C ALA A 89 5.32 3.20 -4.48
N LYS A 90 6.20 2.98 -3.51
CA LYS A 90 6.99 1.75 -3.44
C LYS A 90 6.08 0.64 -2.94
N VAL A 91 5.89 -0.39 -3.76
CA VAL A 91 4.98 -1.49 -3.43
C VAL A 91 5.77 -2.75 -3.16
N TYR A 92 5.63 -3.26 -1.94
CA TYR A 92 6.22 -4.52 -1.52
C TYR A 92 5.14 -5.56 -1.24
N SER A 93 5.44 -6.80 -1.47
CA SER A 93 4.49 -7.90 -1.30
C SER A 93 5.16 -9.12 -0.68
N SER A 94 4.47 -9.78 0.22
CA SER A 94 4.74 -11.19 0.53
C SER A 94 4.88 -11.99 -0.78
N PRO A 95 5.75 -13.01 -0.83
CA PRO A 95 5.91 -13.83 -2.04
C PRO A 95 4.70 -14.71 -2.37
N TRP A 96 3.71 -14.85 -1.49
CA TRP A 96 2.47 -15.58 -1.77
C TRP A 96 1.68 -14.94 -2.91
N CYS A 97 1.18 -15.76 -3.83
CA CYS A 97 0.53 -15.26 -5.05
C CYS A 97 -0.67 -14.36 -4.78
N ARG A 98 -1.50 -14.65 -3.76
CA ARG A 98 -2.60 -13.76 -3.34
C ARG A 98 -2.15 -12.36 -2.93
N CYS A 99 -0.95 -12.25 -2.31
CA CYS A 99 -0.38 -10.95 -1.95
C CYS A 99 0.19 -10.24 -3.17
N VAL A 100 0.91 -10.96 -4.03
CA VAL A 100 1.46 -10.41 -5.28
C VAL A 100 0.34 -9.93 -6.20
N ASP A 101 -0.72 -10.73 -6.36
CA ASP A 101 -1.89 -10.35 -7.17
C ASP A 101 -2.60 -9.12 -6.59
N THR A 102 -2.79 -9.09 -5.25
CA THR A 102 -3.35 -7.90 -4.58
C THR A 102 -2.50 -6.67 -4.88
N ALA A 103 -1.20 -6.73 -4.60
CA ALA A 103 -0.27 -5.61 -4.79
C ALA A 103 -0.23 -5.13 -6.26
N THR A 104 -0.26 -6.06 -7.21
CA THR A 104 -0.30 -5.76 -8.65
C THR A 104 -1.60 -5.04 -9.03
N LEU A 105 -2.74 -5.52 -8.51
CA LEU A 105 -4.06 -4.97 -8.82
C LEU A 105 -4.32 -3.59 -8.16
N LEU A 106 -3.57 -3.22 -7.11
CA LEU A 106 -3.57 -1.84 -6.59
C LEU A 106 -3.09 -0.84 -7.65
N ASN A 107 -2.26 -1.25 -8.58
CA ASN A 107 -1.71 -0.41 -9.66
C ASN A 107 -1.07 0.89 -9.14
N LYS A 108 -0.14 0.77 -8.16
CA LYS A 108 0.55 1.91 -7.54
C LYS A 108 2.06 1.94 -7.81
N GLY A 109 2.57 0.99 -8.57
CA GLY A 109 3.99 0.88 -8.94
C GLY A 109 4.43 -0.55 -9.15
N ALA A 110 5.70 -0.74 -9.48
CA ALA A 110 6.29 -2.06 -9.63
C ALA A 110 6.29 -2.81 -8.28
N VAL A 111 5.79 -4.04 -8.29
CA VAL A 111 5.72 -4.88 -7.09
C VAL A 111 7.05 -5.59 -6.86
N LYS A 112 7.62 -5.41 -5.67
CA LYS A 112 8.81 -6.14 -5.21
C LYS A 112 8.41 -7.18 -4.17
N LYS A 113 8.81 -8.43 -4.37
CA LYS A 113 8.61 -9.48 -3.38
C LYS A 113 9.62 -9.30 -2.23
N GLU A 114 9.11 -9.42 -1.00
CA GLU A 114 9.88 -9.28 0.23
C GLU A 114 9.56 -10.43 1.20
N LEU A 115 10.59 -11.17 1.60
CA LEU A 115 10.43 -12.35 2.47
C LEU A 115 9.98 -11.96 3.89
N ALA A 116 10.37 -10.79 4.37
CA ALA A 116 9.92 -10.28 5.67
C ALA A 116 8.39 -10.08 5.76
N LEU A 117 7.70 -9.99 4.62
CA LEU A 117 6.24 -9.93 4.51
C LEU A 117 5.59 -11.32 4.41
N GLY A 118 6.38 -12.40 4.38
CA GLY A 118 5.90 -13.77 4.24
C GLY A 118 5.04 -14.23 5.42
N SER A 119 4.06 -15.10 5.15
CA SER A 119 3.20 -15.66 6.19
C SER A 119 3.96 -16.65 7.08
N PHE A 120 3.74 -16.58 8.36
CA PHE A 120 4.12 -17.60 9.34
C PHE A 120 2.89 -18.31 9.94
N PHE A 121 1.74 -18.25 9.23
CA PHE A 121 0.50 -18.85 9.68
C PHE A 121 0.60 -20.35 9.95
N ASP A 122 1.37 -21.07 9.15
CA ASP A 122 1.56 -22.51 9.28
C ASP A 122 2.62 -22.89 10.35
N ASP A 123 3.43 -21.91 10.79
CA ASP A 123 4.42 -22.08 11.86
C ASP A 123 4.52 -20.80 12.71
N MET A 124 3.63 -20.69 13.69
CA MET A 124 3.58 -19.54 14.60
C MET A 124 4.84 -19.34 15.45
N SER A 125 5.72 -20.35 15.54
CA SER A 125 7.01 -20.20 16.23
C SER A 125 7.93 -19.17 15.56
N GLN A 126 7.73 -18.89 14.27
CA GLN A 126 8.48 -17.90 13.50
C GLN A 126 8.03 -16.45 13.73
N ALA A 127 6.93 -16.23 14.46
CA ALA A 127 6.32 -14.91 14.61
C ALA A 127 7.32 -13.84 15.06
N LYS A 128 8.10 -14.10 16.11
CA LYS A 128 9.08 -13.16 16.65
C LYS A 128 10.15 -12.82 15.60
N LYS A 129 10.77 -13.83 15.00
CA LYS A 129 11.83 -13.66 13.99
C LYS A 129 11.30 -12.86 12.79
N GLN A 130 10.15 -13.26 12.26
CA GLN A 130 9.56 -12.65 11.08
C GLN A 130 9.17 -11.18 11.34
N THR A 131 8.67 -10.87 12.55
CA THR A 131 8.34 -9.49 12.96
C THR A 131 9.61 -8.64 13.11
N GLU A 132 10.70 -9.19 13.63
CA GLU A 132 11.98 -8.49 13.71
C GLU A 132 12.55 -8.20 12.31
N GLU A 133 12.45 -9.14 11.37
CA GLU A 133 12.86 -8.94 9.98
C GLU A 133 12.02 -7.86 9.28
N LEU A 134 10.70 -7.88 9.47
CA LEU A 134 9.81 -6.84 8.97
C LEU A 134 10.17 -5.46 9.53
N THR A 135 10.42 -5.37 10.83
CA THR A 135 10.83 -4.13 11.50
C THR A 135 12.11 -3.55 10.87
N LYS A 136 13.14 -4.38 10.69
CA LYS A 136 14.40 -3.97 10.05
C LYS A 136 14.19 -3.54 8.60
N PHE A 137 13.37 -4.28 7.86
CA PHE A 137 13.04 -3.95 6.47
C PHE A 137 12.35 -2.58 6.37
N ILE A 138 11.38 -2.31 7.23
CA ILE A 138 10.69 -1.01 7.29
C ILE A 138 11.67 0.13 7.58
N ALA A 139 12.58 -0.05 8.55
CA ALA A 139 13.61 0.97 8.88
C ALA A 139 14.48 1.31 7.67
N VAL A 140 14.96 0.29 6.94
CA VAL A 140 15.79 0.47 5.74
C VAL A 140 15.03 1.22 4.65
N GLU A 141 13.79 0.80 4.36
CA GLU A 141 12.99 1.39 3.29
C GLU A 141 12.56 2.82 3.59
N ARG A 142 12.22 3.15 4.84
CA ARG A 142 11.92 4.51 5.25
C ARG A 142 13.13 5.44 5.10
N LYS A 143 14.30 4.98 5.52
CA LYS A 143 15.57 5.73 5.37
C LYS A 143 15.90 5.99 3.90
N GLN A 144 15.71 5.01 3.02
CA GLN A 144 16.00 5.12 1.59
C GLN A 144 14.99 5.95 0.81
N SER A 145 13.77 6.11 1.34
CA SER A 145 12.66 6.73 0.62
C SER A 145 11.80 7.59 1.54
N PRO A 146 12.38 8.66 2.12
CA PRO A 146 11.69 9.46 3.14
C PRO A 146 10.39 10.11 2.64
N ASN A 147 10.31 10.50 1.37
CA ASN A 147 9.17 11.23 0.81
C ASN A 147 8.29 10.39 -0.13
N MET A 148 8.52 9.08 -0.20
CA MET A 148 7.76 8.20 -1.08
C MET A 148 6.77 7.37 -0.26
N PRO A 149 5.48 7.32 -0.63
CA PRO A 149 4.54 6.37 -0.05
C PRO A 149 5.08 4.94 -0.14
N ILE A 150 4.97 4.19 0.96
CA ILE A 150 5.32 2.76 1.00
C ILE A 150 4.08 1.95 1.34
N ILE A 151 3.73 1.01 0.47
CA ILE A 151 2.63 0.06 0.63
C ILE A 151 3.21 -1.34 0.72
N MET A 152 2.83 -2.09 1.74
CA MET A 152 3.29 -3.44 2.01
C MET A 152 2.10 -4.40 2.12
N VAL A 153 1.96 -5.31 1.15
CA VAL A 153 0.88 -6.31 1.15
C VAL A 153 1.37 -7.60 1.79
N THR A 154 0.70 -8.00 2.86
CA THR A 154 1.09 -9.13 3.70
C THR A 154 -0.13 -9.91 4.21
N HIS A 155 -0.01 -10.61 5.34
CA HIS A 155 -1.02 -11.49 5.93
C HIS A 155 -1.49 -10.96 7.29
N HIS A 156 -2.66 -11.41 7.75
CA HIS A 156 -3.20 -10.98 9.04
C HIS A 156 -2.26 -11.29 10.22
N VAL A 157 -1.60 -12.46 10.21
CA VAL A 157 -0.66 -12.84 11.29
C VAL A 157 0.53 -11.89 11.39
N ASN A 158 1.03 -11.38 10.25
CA ASN A 158 2.13 -10.43 10.23
C ASN A 158 1.68 -9.06 10.78
N ILE A 159 0.50 -8.57 10.36
CA ILE A 159 -0.04 -7.29 10.84
C ILE A 159 -0.33 -7.39 12.34
N GLN A 160 -1.02 -8.46 12.77
CA GLN A 160 -1.33 -8.68 14.17
C GLN A 160 -0.07 -8.78 15.05
N SER A 161 0.97 -9.48 14.58
CA SER A 161 2.22 -9.59 15.34
C SER A 161 3.00 -8.27 15.39
N TYR A 162 2.86 -7.41 14.38
CA TYR A 162 3.61 -6.16 14.30
C TYR A 162 2.92 -4.99 15.02
N VAL A 163 1.59 -4.82 14.89
CA VAL A 163 0.85 -3.70 15.50
C VAL A 163 -0.20 -4.15 16.53
N GLY A 164 -0.48 -5.44 16.69
CA GLY A 164 -1.51 -5.95 17.62
C GLY A 164 -2.92 -5.99 17.04
N GLU A 165 -3.17 -5.50 15.83
CA GLU A 165 -4.50 -5.37 15.25
C GLU A 165 -4.91 -6.61 14.42
N VAL A 166 -6.17 -6.99 14.59
CA VAL A 166 -6.81 -8.02 13.77
C VAL A 166 -7.48 -7.36 12.57
N VAL A 167 -7.11 -7.79 11.36
CA VAL A 167 -7.56 -7.19 10.11
C VAL A 167 -8.27 -8.19 9.21
N ASN A 168 -9.31 -7.73 8.50
CA ASN A 168 -10.00 -8.49 7.46
C ASN A 168 -9.24 -8.43 6.12
N SER A 169 -9.65 -9.26 5.17
CA SER A 169 -9.09 -9.24 3.81
C SER A 169 -9.30 -7.87 3.16
N GLY A 170 -8.22 -7.27 2.68
CA GLY A 170 -8.23 -5.94 2.08
C GLY A 170 -8.12 -4.77 3.06
N ASP A 171 -8.19 -5.01 4.37
CA ASP A 171 -8.00 -3.95 5.36
C ASP A 171 -6.57 -3.42 5.33
N MET A 172 -6.44 -2.14 5.63
CA MET A 172 -5.18 -1.40 5.66
C MET A 172 -4.97 -0.75 7.02
N VAL A 173 -3.72 -0.76 7.48
CA VAL A 173 -3.29 -0.09 8.71
C VAL A 173 -2.21 0.91 8.36
N LEU A 174 -2.46 2.19 8.65
CA LEU A 174 -1.47 3.25 8.53
C LEU A 174 -0.62 3.28 9.80
N VAL A 175 0.63 2.89 9.70
CA VAL A 175 1.52 2.74 10.86
C VAL A 175 2.56 3.83 10.89
N LYS A 176 2.61 4.60 11.97
CA LYS A 176 3.73 5.48 12.27
C LYS A 176 4.86 4.66 12.89
N VAL A 177 6.08 4.85 12.40
CA VAL A 177 7.25 4.09 12.84
C VAL A 177 8.37 5.01 13.31
N ASP A 178 9.21 4.50 14.23
CA ASP A 178 10.46 5.14 14.60
C ASP A 178 11.59 4.88 13.59
N SER A 179 12.76 5.42 13.85
CA SER A 179 13.95 5.23 13.01
C SER A 179 14.45 3.78 12.94
N ALA A 180 14.07 2.95 13.90
CA ALA A 180 14.38 1.51 13.92
C ALA A 180 13.28 0.67 13.26
N GLY A 181 12.24 1.31 12.71
CA GLY A 181 11.11 0.65 12.06
C GLY A 181 10.10 0.04 13.04
N LYS A 182 10.14 0.38 14.33
CA LYS A 182 9.17 -0.09 15.32
C LYS A 182 7.89 0.74 15.27
N PRO A 183 6.70 0.12 15.42
CA PRO A 183 5.44 0.84 15.42
C PRO A 183 5.34 1.77 16.65
N LEU A 184 4.90 3.01 16.44
CA LEU A 184 4.65 4.02 17.46
C LEU A 184 3.15 4.24 17.66
N SER A 185 2.38 4.26 16.57
CA SER A 185 0.92 4.40 16.55
C SER A 185 0.34 3.89 15.23
N PHE A 186 -0.93 3.57 15.20
CA PHE A 186 -1.67 3.06 14.04
C PHE A 186 -3.16 3.37 14.17
#